data_e8bfd239702b995f92f83228cbd946bf
#
_entry.id   e8bfd239702b995f92f83228cbd946bf
#
_cell.length_a   1.000
_cell.length_b   1.000
_cell.length_c   1.000
_cell.angle_alpha   90.00
_cell.angle_beta   90.00
_cell.angle_gamma   90.00
#
_symmetry.space_group_name_H-M   'P 1'
#
loop_
_entity.id
_entity.type
_entity.pdbx_description
1 polymer ?
#
loop_
_entity_poly.entity_id
_entity_poly.type
_entity_poly.pdbx_seq_one_letter_code
_entity_poly.pdbx_strand_id
1 'polypeptide(L)'
;AAHQPRLHGRGLQALAHEGAPERSDAIEQPEAEAAQHMGRQMPAGDLRQLLVDSRESPHWDEVASRCLTCGNCTMVCPTCFCTSVEDTTDLTGTHAERWMTWASCFEFDFTFVHEGSVRQSGPSRYRHWLTHKLGTWHDQFGTSGCVGCGRCIAWCPTGIDITEEMTTLSELADAKDVADD
;
A
#
# COMPACT_ATOMS: atom_id res chain seq x y z
N ALA A 1 -30.77 17.35 -28.01
CA ALA A 1 -29.56 18.08 -27.59
C ALA A 1 -29.87 18.74 -26.23
N ALA A 2 -29.46 18.10 -25.13
CA ALA A 2 -29.63 18.64 -23.77
C ALA A 2 -28.44 19.55 -23.46
N HIS A 3 -28.71 20.80 -23.22
CA HIS A 3 -27.77 21.84 -22.87
C HIS A 3 -27.33 21.66 -21.42
N GLN A 4 -26.08 21.21 -21.20
CA GLN A 4 -25.46 21.19 -19.86
C GLN A 4 -25.00 22.62 -19.50
N PRO A 5 -25.43 23.17 -18.34
CA PRO A 5 -24.94 24.47 -17.89
C PRO A 5 -23.47 24.36 -17.49
N ARG A 6 -22.62 25.22 -18.06
CA ARG A 6 -21.24 25.39 -17.61
C ARG A 6 -21.24 25.99 -16.23
N LEU A 7 -20.75 25.22 -15.24
CA LEU A 7 -20.46 25.75 -13.92
C LEU A 7 -19.30 26.73 -14.04
N HIS A 8 -19.58 28.01 -13.94
CA HIS A 8 -18.57 29.06 -13.89
C HIS A 8 -17.78 28.98 -12.59
N GLY A 9 -16.47 28.79 -12.72
CA GLY A 9 -15.50 28.62 -11.63
C GLY A 9 -15.24 29.85 -10.75
N ARG A 10 -16.29 30.50 -10.25
CA ARG A 10 -16.15 31.60 -9.27
C ARG A 10 -16.43 31.21 -7.81
N GLY A 11 -16.81 29.95 -7.56
CA GLY A 11 -17.22 29.50 -6.22
C GLY A 11 -16.10 28.83 -5.39
N LEU A 12 -15.01 28.39 -6.01
CA LEU A 12 -13.98 27.59 -5.30
C LEU A 12 -12.85 28.40 -4.66
N GLN A 13 -12.62 29.64 -5.10
CA GLN A 13 -11.61 30.51 -4.49
C GLN A 13 -12.03 31.12 -3.15
N ALA A 14 -13.30 31.10 -2.80
CA ALA A 14 -13.81 31.66 -1.54
C ALA A 14 -13.74 30.69 -0.35
N LEU A 15 -13.35 29.41 -0.57
CA LEU A 15 -13.25 28.40 0.48
C LEU A 15 -11.81 28.09 0.92
N ALA A 16 -10.81 28.67 0.24
CA ALA A 16 -9.42 28.66 0.73
C ALA A 16 -9.29 29.71 1.84
N HIS A 17 -9.79 29.42 3.02
CA HIS A 17 -9.35 30.13 4.20
C HIS A 17 -7.89 29.76 4.43
N GLU A 18 -6.98 30.72 4.28
CA GLU A 18 -5.67 30.65 4.92
C GLU A 18 -5.95 30.40 6.41
N GLY A 19 -5.71 29.17 6.87
CA GLY A 19 -5.88 28.85 8.28
C GLY A 19 -4.99 29.76 9.10
N ALA A 20 -5.55 30.41 10.11
CA ALA A 20 -4.75 31.20 11.04
C ALA A 20 -3.65 30.31 11.62
N PRO A 21 -2.41 30.83 11.84
CA PRO A 21 -1.29 30.04 12.38
C PRO A 21 -1.64 29.27 13.67
N GLU A 22 -2.48 29.83 14.54
CA GLU A 22 -3.00 29.16 15.74
C GLU A 22 -3.78 27.86 15.46
N ARG A 23 -4.32 27.71 14.27
CA ARG A 23 -5.07 26.52 13.86
C ARG A 23 -4.14 25.41 13.34
N SER A 24 -2.99 25.78 12.81
CA SER A 24 -1.92 24.85 12.41
C SER A 24 -1.31 24.18 13.65
N ASP A 25 -0.93 24.98 14.65
CA ASP A 25 -0.33 24.48 15.89
C ASP A 25 -1.27 23.54 16.66
N ALA A 26 -2.59 23.82 16.61
CA ALA A 26 -3.60 22.98 17.24
C ALA A 26 -3.78 21.61 16.56
N ILE A 27 -3.34 21.46 15.32
CA ILE A 27 -3.36 20.18 14.56
C ILE A 27 -2.05 19.42 14.77
N GLU A 28 -0.92 20.09 14.78
CA GLU A 28 0.41 19.48 14.92
C GLU A 28 0.63 18.78 16.27
N GLN A 29 0.08 19.33 17.36
CA GLN A 29 0.22 18.73 18.70
C GLN A 29 -0.43 17.33 18.82
N PRO A 30 -1.67 17.10 18.40
CA PRO A 30 -2.29 15.78 18.44
C PRO A 30 -1.57 14.75 17.55
N GLU A 31 -1.00 15.17 16.42
CA GLU A 31 -0.21 14.28 15.54
C GLU A 31 1.09 13.85 16.22
N ALA A 32 1.81 14.79 16.82
CA ALA A 32 3.04 14.51 17.55
C ALA A 32 2.80 13.62 18.78
N GLU A 33 1.71 13.85 19.50
CA GLU A 33 1.31 13.02 20.63
C GLU A 33 0.91 11.62 20.18
N ALA A 34 0.12 11.48 19.12
CA ALA A 34 -0.25 10.20 18.56
C ALA A 34 0.98 9.40 18.09
N ALA A 35 1.95 10.06 17.44
CA ALA A 35 3.18 9.44 16.98
C ALA A 35 4.03 8.88 18.15
N GLN A 36 4.00 9.52 19.31
CA GLN A 36 4.72 9.07 20.52
C GLN A 36 4.02 7.88 21.22
N HIS A 37 2.74 7.68 20.99
CA HIS A 37 1.93 6.65 21.64
C HIS A 37 1.52 5.52 20.69
N MET A 38 2.23 5.34 19.59
CA MET A 38 2.04 4.19 18.70
C MET A 38 2.42 2.90 19.41
N GLY A 39 1.51 1.94 19.47
CA GLY A 39 1.76 0.66 20.13
C GLY A 39 2.73 -0.26 19.38
N ARG A 40 3.08 0.08 18.13
CA ARG A 40 4.00 -0.63 17.24
C ARG A 40 4.93 0.35 16.55
N GLN A 41 6.13 -0.11 16.26
CA GLN A 41 7.13 0.70 15.57
C GLN A 41 7.77 -0.10 14.45
N MET A 42 8.10 0.57 13.35
CA MET A 42 8.96 0.00 12.32
C MET A 42 10.41 -0.02 12.81
N PRO A 43 11.25 -0.97 12.37
CA PRO A 43 12.68 -0.92 12.66
C PRO A 43 13.28 0.40 12.18
N ALA A 44 14.32 0.85 12.88
CA ALA A 44 15.05 2.06 12.51
C ALA A 44 15.90 1.80 11.24
N GLY A 45 16.21 2.88 10.51
CA GLY A 45 17.07 2.81 9.33
C GLY A 45 16.32 2.95 8.01
N ASP A 46 17.02 2.62 6.92
CA ASP A 46 16.49 2.70 5.56
C ASP A 46 15.73 1.42 5.20
N LEU A 47 14.40 1.44 5.40
CA LEU A 47 13.53 0.31 5.08
C LEU A 47 13.55 -0.05 3.58
N ARG A 48 13.82 0.92 2.71
CA ARG A 48 13.91 0.69 1.28
C ARG A 48 15.13 -0.16 0.95
N GLN A 49 16.30 0.20 1.50
CA GLN A 49 17.53 -0.56 1.32
C GLN A 49 17.38 -1.95 1.94
N LEU A 50 16.85 -2.05 3.16
CA LEU A 50 16.58 -3.32 3.83
C LEU A 50 15.75 -4.26 2.94
N LEU A 51 14.69 -3.77 2.29
CA LEU A 51 13.86 -4.58 1.40
C LEU A 51 14.56 -5.00 0.11
N VAL A 52 15.49 -4.18 -0.40
CA VAL A 52 16.35 -4.54 -1.54
C VAL A 52 17.29 -5.67 -1.17
N ASP A 53 17.96 -5.57 -0.04
CA ASP A 53 18.96 -6.54 0.43
C ASP A 53 18.30 -7.86 0.90
N SER A 54 17.06 -7.76 1.39
CA SER A 54 16.26 -8.92 1.82
C SER A 54 15.48 -9.60 0.70
N ARG A 55 15.71 -9.26 -0.58
CA ARG A 55 14.93 -9.80 -1.70
C ARG A 55 14.85 -11.33 -1.71
N GLU A 56 15.94 -12.00 -1.41
CA GLU A 56 16.05 -13.46 -1.42
C GLU A 56 16.02 -14.05 0.00
N SER A 57 15.51 -13.30 0.98
CA SER A 57 15.37 -13.80 2.34
C SER A 57 14.39 -14.97 2.41
N PRO A 58 14.72 -16.07 3.14
CA PRO A 58 13.80 -17.18 3.38
C PRO A 58 12.59 -16.79 4.22
N HIS A 59 12.63 -15.63 4.87
CA HIS A 59 11.51 -15.11 5.64
C HIS A 59 10.25 -14.88 4.79
N TRP A 60 10.40 -14.65 3.48
CA TRP A 60 9.26 -14.53 2.58
C TRP A 60 8.44 -15.81 2.46
N ASP A 61 9.10 -16.97 2.52
CA ASP A 61 8.40 -18.26 2.52
C ASP A 61 7.75 -18.53 3.87
N GLU A 62 8.41 -18.15 4.97
CA GLU A 62 7.86 -18.28 6.32
C GLU A 62 6.58 -17.46 6.48
N VAL A 63 6.60 -16.16 6.21
CA VAL A 63 5.41 -15.32 6.33
C VAL A 63 4.30 -15.75 5.37
N ALA A 64 4.65 -16.18 4.16
CA ALA A 64 3.68 -16.66 3.18
C ALA A 64 3.04 -17.99 3.58
N SER A 65 3.69 -18.81 4.40
CA SER A 65 3.12 -20.06 4.94
C SER A 65 1.89 -19.80 5.84
N ARG A 66 1.85 -18.63 6.48
CA ARG A 66 0.74 -18.14 7.31
C ARG A 66 -0.26 -17.31 6.51
N CYS A 67 0.15 -16.72 5.40
CA CYS A 67 -0.65 -15.78 4.61
C CYS A 67 -1.65 -16.51 3.72
N LEU A 68 -2.94 -16.20 3.87
CA LEU A 68 -4.01 -16.73 3.02
C LEU A 68 -4.06 -16.11 1.61
N THR A 69 -3.20 -15.15 1.31
CA THR A 69 -3.22 -14.34 0.07
C THR A 69 -4.59 -13.73 -0.27
N CYS A 70 -5.40 -13.48 0.75
CA CYS A 70 -6.78 -13.02 0.61
C CYS A 70 -6.92 -11.55 0.17
N GLY A 71 -5.83 -10.76 0.18
CA GLY A 71 -5.85 -9.33 -0.21
C GLY A 71 -6.50 -8.38 0.80
N ASN A 72 -6.98 -8.88 1.96
CA ASN A 72 -7.69 -8.05 2.94
C ASN A 72 -6.85 -6.84 3.39
N CYS A 73 -5.53 -7.05 3.58
CA CYS A 73 -4.59 -5.99 3.96
C CYS A 73 -4.51 -4.84 2.93
N THR A 74 -4.76 -5.10 1.65
CA THR A 74 -4.81 -4.06 0.61
C THR A 74 -6.17 -3.39 0.54
N MET A 75 -7.26 -4.16 0.73
CA MET A 75 -8.64 -3.67 0.62
C MET A 75 -9.02 -2.71 1.75
N VAL A 76 -8.45 -2.90 2.95
CA VAL A 76 -8.71 -2.01 4.11
C VAL A 76 -7.71 -0.86 4.23
N CYS A 77 -6.67 -0.84 3.39
CA CYS A 77 -5.62 0.16 3.47
C CYS A 77 -6.03 1.48 2.83
N PRO A 78 -5.89 2.63 3.52
CA PRO A 78 -6.29 3.92 2.98
C PRO A 78 -5.38 4.42 1.84
N THR A 79 -4.19 3.81 1.68
CA THR A 79 -3.22 4.20 0.64
C THR A 79 -3.16 3.23 -0.53
N CYS A 80 -3.75 2.03 -0.45
CA CYS A 80 -3.84 1.13 -1.59
C CYS A 80 -4.93 1.61 -2.55
N PHE A 81 -4.59 1.74 -3.84
CA PHE A 81 -5.50 2.30 -4.86
C PHE A 81 -5.53 1.48 -6.15
N CYS A 82 -5.10 0.21 -6.10
CA CYS A 82 -5.12 -0.67 -7.26
C CYS A 82 -6.55 -0.90 -7.74
N THR A 83 -6.75 -0.78 -9.06
CA THR A 83 -8.04 -0.99 -9.70
C THR A 83 -7.88 -1.83 -10.96
N SER A 84 -8.91 -2.58 -11.33
CA SER A 84 -9.08 -3.21 -12.63
C SER A 84 -10.09 -2.46 -13.45
N VAL A 85 -9.90 -2.44 -14.76
CA VAL A 85 -10.83 -1.84 -15.73
C VAL A 85 -11.26 -2.92 -16.71
N GLU A 86 -12.59 -3.07 -16.85
CA GLU A 86 -13.21 -3.99 -17.80
C GLU A 86 -14.11 -3.22 -18.75
N ASP A 87 -13.94 -3.46 -20.03
CA ASP A 87 -14.79 -2.92 -21.09
C ASP A 87 -15.75 -3.99 -21.56
N THR A 88 -17.05 -3.68 -21.53
CA THR A 88 -18.10 -4.54 -22.04
C THR A 88 -18.85 -3.84 -23.19
N THR A 89 -19.22 -4.61 -24.20
CA THR A 89 -20.04 -4.13 -25.31
C THR A 89 -21.23 -5.05 -25.52
N ASP A 90 -22.33 -4.49 -25.99
CA ASP A 90 -23.45 -5.30 -26.45
C ASP A 90 -23.12 -5.99 -27.79
N LEU A 91 -23.93 -6.99 -28.14
CA LEU A 91 -23.73 -7.75 -29.39
C LEU A 91 -23.93 -6.91 -30.65
N THR A 92 -24.58 -5.75 -30.56
CA THR A 92 -24.80 -4.84 -31.68
C THR A 92 -23.69 -3.84 -31.86
N GLY A 93 -22.80 -3.68 -30.85
CA GLY A 93 -21.71 -2.73 -30.84
C GLY A 93 -22.17 -1.26 -30.70
N THR A 94 -23.43 -1.05 -30.33
CA THR A 94 -24.02 0.32 -30.18
C THR A 94 -23.94 0.84 -28.76
N HIS A 95 -23.66 -0.04 -27.80
CA HIS A 95 -23.51 0.31 -26.39
C HIS A 95 -22.20 -0.26 -25.85
N ALA A 96 -21.42 0.57 -25.16
CA ALA A 96 -20.19 0.18 -24.47
C ALA A 96 -20.19 0.73 -23.05
N GLU A 97 -19.79 -0.07 -22.09
CA GLU A 97 -19.63 0.31 -20.70
C GLU A 97 -18.18 0.02 -20.24
N ARG A 98 -17.66 0.90 -19.41
CA ARG A 98 -16.37 0.71 -18.76
C ARG A 98 -16.57 0.65 -17.27
N TRP A 99 -16.21 -0.49 -16.69
CA TRP A 99 -16.28 -0.75 -15.26
C TRP A 99 -14.92 -0.62 -14.62
N MET A 100 -14.85 0.11 -13.51
CA MET A 100 -13.66 0.18 -12.68
C MET A 100 -13.98 -0.44 -11.32
N THR A 101 -13.24 -1.48 -10.95
CA THR A 101 -13.39 -2.21 -9.70
C THR A 101 -12.11 -2.16 -8.89
N TRP A 102 -12.20 -2.28 -7.58
CA TRP A 102 -11.02 -2.46 -6.75
C TRP A 102 -10.32 -3.77 -7.10
N ALA A 103 -8.99 -3.70 -7.16
CA ALA A 103 -8.13 -4.86 -7.36
C ALA A 103 -7.10 -4.95 -6.24
N SER A 104 -6.52 -6.13 -6.06
CA SER A 104 -5.46 -6.36 -5.09
C SER A 104 -4.21 -6.90 -5.76
N CYS A 105 -3.03 -6.42 -5.37
CA CYS A 105 -1.77 -7.01 -5.79
C CYS A 105 -1.57 -8.45 -5.26
N PHE A 106 -2.48 -8.95 -4.42
CA PHE A 106 -2.56 -10.35 -4.01
C PHE A 106 -3.40 -11.22 -4.95
N GLU A 107 -4.17 -10.64 -5.84
CA GLU A 107 -4.90 -11.40 -6.87
C GLU A 107 -3.93 -12.06 -7.83
N PHE A 108 -4.27 -13.29 -8.25
CA PHE A 108 -3.43 -14.07 -9.14
C PHE A 108 -3.22 -13.37 -10.49
N ASP A 109 -4.28 -12.76 -11.00
CA ASP A 109 -4.28 -12.11 -12.31
C ASP A 109 -3.81 -10.66 -12.29
N PHE A 110 -3.54 -10.08 -11.12
CA PHE A 110 -3.07 -8.69 -11.00
C PHE A 110 -1.79 -8.42 -11.82
N THR A 111 -0.92 -9.41 -11.94
CA THR A 111 0.33 -9.31 -12.73
C THR A 111 0.28 -10.15 -13.99
N PHE A 112 -0.91 -10.42 -14.50
CA PHE A 112 -1.09 -11.16 -15.76
C PHE A 112 -0.58 -10.33 -16.93
N VAL A 113 0.37 -10.89 -17.66
CA VAL A 113 0.92 -10.31 -18.91
C VAL A 113 1.02 -11.45 -19.93
N HIS A 114 0.61 -11.15 -21.13
CA HIS A 114 0.72 -11.93 -22.37
C HIS A 114 0.62 -13.47 -22.28
N GLU A 115 1.36 -14.14 -21.39
CA GLU A 115 1.44 -15.60 -21.30
C GLU A 115 1.12 -16.14 -19.88
N GLY A 116 0.79 -15.28 -18.93
CA GLY A 116 0.44 -15.70 -17.58
C GLY A 116 0.79 -14.68 -16.48
N SER A 117 0.48 -15.05 -15.26
CA SER A 117 0.80 -14.24 -14.10
C SER A 117 2.29 -14.33 -13.77
N VAL A 118 2.95 -13.16 -13.63
CA VAL A 118 4.36 -13.07 -13.24
C VAL A 118 4.57 -13.48 -11.79
N ARG A 119 3.60 -13.18 -10.91
CA ARG A 119 3.68 -13.46 -9.46
C ARG A 119 2.71 -14.58 -9.06
N GLN A 120 3.10 -15.80 -9.35
CA GLN A 120 2.24 -16.97 -9.14
C GLN A 120 2.22 -17.44 -7.68
N SER A 121 3.33 -17.30 -6.93
CA SER A 121 3.44 -17.81 -5.56
C SER A 121 2.98 -16.81 -4.50
N GLY A 122 2.54 -17.30 -3.34
CA GLY A 122 2.21 -16.49 -2.16
C GLY A 122 3.37 -15.60 -1.71
N PRO A 123 4.59 -16.16 -1.52
CA PRO A 123 5.78 -15.37 -1.18
C PRO A 123 6.03 -14.21 -2.14
N SER A 124 5.95 -14.46 -3.45
CA SER A 124 6.20 -13.41 -4.44
C SER A 124 5.18 -12.26 -4.38
N ARG A 125 3.91 -12.56 -4.08
CA ARG A 125 2.85 -11.55 -3.94
C ARG A 125 2.97 -10.78 -2.62
N TYR A 126 3.27 -11.46 -1.51
CA TYR A 126 3.50 -10.80 -0.22
C TYR A 126 4.72 -9.88 -0.28
N ARG A 127 5.86 -10.37 -0.77
CA ARG A 127 7.07 -9.57 -0.99
C ARG A 127 6.79 -8.35 -1.87
N HIS A 128 6.08 -8.53 -2.97
CA HIS A 128 5.71 -7.41 -3.84
C HIS A 128 4.92 -6.33 -3.09
N TRP A 129 3.89 -6.73 -2.35
CA TRP A 129 3.07 -5.80 -1.58
C TRP A 129 3.90 -5.00 -0.57
N LEU A 130 4.71 -5.70 0.23
CA LEU A 130 5.50 -5.05 1.29
C LEU A 130 6.60 -4.15 0.71
N THR A 131 7.31 -4.62 -0.31
CA THR A 131 8.34 -3.84 -1.02
C THR A 131 7.75 -2.59 -1.68
N HIS A 132 6.58 -2.70 -2.32
CA HIS A 132 5.91 -1.55 -2.89
C HIS A 132 5.54 -0.55 -1.79
N LYS A 133 4.92 -1.00 -0.71
CA LYS A 133 4.39 -0.14 0.34
C LYS A 133 5.47 0.60 1.14
N LEU A 134 6.55 -0.06 1.51
CA LEU A 134 7.59 0.48 2.40
C LEU A 134 8.88 0.88 1.67
N GLY A 135 9.06 0.41 0.45
CA GLY A 135 10.25 0.68 -0.37
C GLY A 135 9.94 1.57 -1.56
N THR A 136 9.48 1.01 -2.66
CA THR A 136 9.36 1.70 -3.94
C THR A 136 8.25 2.75 -4.00
N TRP A 137 7.39 2.85 -3.00
CA TRP A 137 6.44 3.98 -2.87
C TRP A 137 7.18 5.32 -2.76
N HIS A 138 8.34 5.33 -2.11
CA HIS A 138 9.19 6.52 -2.05
C HIS A 138 9.64 6.99 -3.44
N ASP A 139 9.90 6.07 -4.36
CA ASP A 139 10.27 6.41 -5.74
C ASP A 139 9.12 7.04 -6.53
N GLN A 140 7.90 6.64 -6.23
CA GLN A 140 6.71 7.12 -6.93
C GLN A 140 6.15 8.42 -6.34
N PHE A 141 6.18 8.56 -5.02
CA PHE A 141 5.43 9.60 -4.32
C PHE A 141 6.26 10.42 -3.32
N GLY A 142 7.55 10.11 -3.14
CA GLY A 142 8.42 10.83 -2.21
C GLY A 142 8.16 10.57 -0.73
N THR A 143 7.31 9.60 -0.40
CA THR A 143 6.92 9.27 0.98
C THR A 143 6.69 7.77 1.13
N SER A 144 6.50 7.30 2.38
CA SER A 144 6.07 5.93 2.65
C SER A 144 4.62 5.68 2.21
N GLY A 145 4.35 4.50 1.68
CA GLY A 145 2.99 4.03 1.42
C GLY A 145 2.25 3.57 2.69
N CYS A 146 2.93 3.49 3.82
CA CYS A 146 2.32 3.17 5.10
C CYS A 146 2.16 4.42 5.96
N VAL A 147 0.93 4.67 6.41
CA VAL A 147 0.56 5.78 7.30
C VAL A 147 0.34 5.33 8.74
N GLY A 148 0.78 4.12 9.10
CA GLY A 148 0.71 3.62 10.48
C GLY A 148 -0.68 3.35 11.02
N CYS A 149 -1.72 3.26 10.19
CA CYS A 149 -3.11 3.14 10.65
C CYS A 149 -3.49 1.78 11.29
N GLY A 150 -2.65 0.74 11.17
CA GLY A 150 -2.84 -0.58 11.75
C GLY A 150 -3.97 -1.44 11.17
N ARG A 151 -4.73 -0.95 10.19
CA ARG A 151 -5.89 -1.69 9.63
C ARG A 151 -5.50 -3.03 9.02
N CYS A 152 -4.38 -3.09 8.31
CA CYS A 152 -3.90 -4.35 7.70
C CYS A 152 -3.60 -5.42 8.74
N ILE A 153 -3.17 -5.04 9.93
CA ILE A 153 -2.90 -5.94 11.07
C ILE A 153 -4.22 -6.37 11.69
N ALA A 154 -5.07 -5.39 12.05
CA ALA A 154 -6.34 -5.65 12.73
C ALA A 154 -7.31 -6.52 11.91
N TRP A 155 -7.27 -6.40 10.58
CA TRP A 155 -8.14 -7.13 9.65
C TRP A 155 -7.48 -8.38 9.05
N CYS A 156 -6.24 -8.69 9.41
CA CYS A 156 -5.59 -9.91 8.96
C CYS A 156 -6.20 -11.14 9.65
N PRO A 157 -6.80 -12.09 8.92
CA PRO A 157 -7.43 -13.26 9.53
C PRO A 157 -6.42 -14.20 10.19
N THR A 158 -5.13 -14.10 9.85
CA THR A 158 -4.04 -14.90 10.41
C THR A 158 -3.14 -14.10 11.35
N GLY A 159 -3.46 -12.83 11.60
CA GLY A 159 -2.75 -11.99 12.57
C GLY A 159 -1.35 -11.57 12.12
N ILE A 160 -1.06 -11.50 10.82
CA ILE A 160 0.25 -11.02 10.34
C ILE A 160 0.40 -9.53 10.65
N ASP A 161 1.51 -9.18 11.30
CA ASP A 161 1.89 -7.82 11.66
C ASP A 161 3.08 -7.35 10.83
N ILE A 162 2.87 -6.34 9.97
CA ILE A 162 3.92 -5.83 9.08
C ILE A 162 5.12 -5.23 9.84
N THR A 163 4.93 -4.79 11.08
CA THR A 163 6.02 -4.25 11.89
C THR A 163 6.91 -5.38 12.41
N GLU A 164 6.33 -6.50 12.81
CA GLU A 164 7.06 -7.71 13.20
C GLU A 164 7.83 -8.30 12.01
N GLU A 165 7.18 -8.39 10.84
CA GLU A 165 7.83 -8.92 9.63
C GLU A 165 9.04 -8.06 9.21
N MET A 166 8.92 -6.74 9.30
CA MET A 166 10.04 -5.84 9.01
C MET A 166 11.15 -5.93 10.06
N THR A 167 10.81 -6.10 11.34
CA THR A 167 11.80 -6.32 12.40
C THR A 167 12.58 -7.61 12.17
N THR A 168 11.89 -8.69 11.84
CA THR A 168 12.52 -9.97 11.51
C THR A 168 13.49 -9.87 10.33
N LEU A 169 13.08 -9.13 9.27
CA LEU A 169 13.97 -8.89 8.12
C LEU A 169 15.23 -8.09 8.53
N SER A 170 15.07 -7.09 9.40
CA SER A 170 16.21 -6.31 9.92
C SER A 170 17.18 -7.18 10.73
N GLU A 171 16.67 -8.01 11.64
CA GLU A 171 17.46 -8.91 12.46
C GLU A 171 18.23 -9.95 11.60
N LEU A 172 17.58 -10.45 10.54
CA LEU A 172 18.22 -11.39 9.61
C LEU A 172 19.31 -10.72 8.76
N ALA A 173 19.16 -9.45 8.41
CA ALA A 173 20.18 -8.69 7.70
C ALA A 173 21.39 -8.45 8.60
N ASP A 174 21.17 -7.98 9.83
CA ASP A 174 22.25 -7.75 10.81
C ASP A 174 23.03 -9.04 11.11
N ALA A 175 22.35 -10.18 11.19
CA ALA A 175 22.98 -11.47 11.43
C ALA A 175 23.87 -11.95 10.26
N LYS A 176 23.54 -11.58 9.02
CA LYS A 176 24.37 -11.87 7.85
C LYS A 176 25.64 -11.05 7.85
N ASP A 177 25.54 -9.75 8.13
CA ASP A 177 26.69 -8.85 8.15
C ASP A 177 27.74 -9.30 9.19
N VAL A 178 27.28 -9.82 10.33
CA VAL A 178 28.17 -10.38 11.37
C VAL A 178 28.83 -11.71 10.95
N ALA A 179 28.22 -12.48 10.05
CA ALA A 179 28.73 -13.76 9.60
C ALA A 179 29.74 -13.62 8.44
N ASP A 180 29.73 -12.51 7.74
CA ASP A 180 30.61 -12.23 6.60
C ASP A 180 31.86 -11.42 6.99
N ASP A 181 31.98 -10.97 8.27
CA ASP A 181 33.13 -10.33 8.89
C ASP A 181 34.03 -11.37 9.61
#